data_52aad5700d8aafe7e91f1442c1467705
#
_entry.id   52aad5700d8aafe7e91f1442c1467705
#
_cell.length_a   1.000
_cell.length_b   1.000
_cell.length_c   1.000
_cell.angle_alpha   90.00
_cell.angle_beta   90.00
_cell.angle_gamma   90.00
#
_symmetry.space_group_name_H-M   'P 1'
#
loop_
_entity.id
_entity.type
_entity.pdbx_description
1 polymer ?
#
loop_
_entity_poly.entity_id
_entity_poly.type
_entity_poly.pdbx_seq_one_letter_code
_entity_poly.pdbx_strand_id
1 'polypeptide(L)' 'MSDQGPQDTGVVKTWNRDEGWGTVALDHVGLTVWVHFSHIVAGPTEYRSLEPGQRVRCHYEIPGQDGYPARAVKITTL' A
#
# COMPACT_ATOMS: atom_id res chain seq x y z
N MET A 1 -12.89 -0.39 -18.16
CA MET A 1 -12.23 -1.52 -17.59
C MET A 1 -11.06 -1.09 -16.74
N SER A 2 -10.77 -1.87 -15.77
CA SER A 2 -9.72 -1.52 -14.85
C SER A 2 -8.37 -1.96 -15.38
N ASP A 3 -7.42 -1.07 -15.43
CA ASP A 3 -6.10 -1.37 -15.92
C ASP A 3 -5.09 -1.61 -14.82
N GLN A 4 -5.52 -1.47 -13.56
CA GLN A 4 -4.60 -1.52 -12.44
C GLN A 4 -4.83 -2.73 -11.56
N GLY A 5 -5.62 -3.69 -12.07
CA GLY A 5 -5.91 -4.91 -11.37
C GLY A 5 -6.79 -4.71 -10.14
N PRO A 6 -6.73 -5.63 -9.20
CA PRO A 6 -7.59 -5.57 -8.03
C PRO A 6 -7.25 -4.39 -7.13
N GLN A 7 -8.27 -3.91 -6.42
CA GLN A 7 -8.09 -2.83 -5.47
C GLN A 7 -8.98 -3.04 -4.26
N ASP A 8 -8.58 -2.47 -3.13
CA ASP A 8 -9.32 -2.51 -1.89
C ASP A 8 -8.90 -1.34 -1.04
N THR A 9 -9.75 -0.95 -0.10
CA THR A 9 -9.32 -0.03 0.93
C THR A 9 -8.61 -0.81 2.03
N GLY A 10 -7.84 -0.12 2.84
CA GLY A 10 -7.12 -0.78 3.92
C GLY A 10 -6.57 0.19 4.93
N VAL A 11 -5.88 -0.36 5.91
CA VAL A 11 -5.26 0.38 7.00
C VAL A 11 -3.78 0.06 7.02
N VAL A 12 -2.96 1.10 7.12
CA VAL A 12 -1.51 0.92 7.26
C VAL A 12 -1.25 0.26 8.61
N LYS A 13 -0.53 -0.85 8.58
CA LYS A 13 -0.17 -1.59 9.80
C LYS A 13 1.21 -1.19 10.30
N THR A 14 2.17 -1.13 9.40
CA THR A 14 3.54 -0.76 9.74
C THR A 14 4.10 0.15 8.67
N TRP A 15 5.06 0.97 9.07
CA TRP A 15 5.80 1.78 8.12
C TRP A 15 7.21 2.00 8.65
N ASN A 16 8.21 1.64 7.84
CA ASN A 16 9.62 1.84 8.17
C ASN A 16 10.11 3.05 7.39
N ARG A 17 10.26 4.16 8.08
CA ARG A 17 10.63 5.43 7.44
C ARG A 17 12.05 5.41 6.89
N ASP A 18 12.92 4.69 7.55
CA ASP A 18 14.34 4.64 7.14
C ASP A 18 14.51 3.83 5.88
N GLU A 19 13.76 2.77 5.72
CA GLU A 19 13.87 1.90 4.57
C GLU A 19 12.83 2.18 3.50
N GLY A 20 11.79 2.94 3.83
CA GLY A 20 10.80 3.36 2.85
C GLY A 20 9.82 2.27 2.43
N TRP A 21 9.41 1.40 3.36
CA TRP A 21 8.43 0.38 3.06
C TRP A 21 7.59 0.06 4.29
N GLY A 22 6.49 -0.59 4.06
CA GLY A 22 5.61 -1.00 5.13
C GLY A 22 4.54 -1.95 4.65
N THR A 23 3.50 -2.12 5.46
CA THR A 23 2.44 -3.06 5.16
C THR A 23 1.07 -2.42 5.37
N VAL A 24 0.10 -2.90 4.58
CA VAL A 24 -1.30 -2.47 4.64
C VAL A 24 -2.16 -3.71 4.77
N ALA A 25 -3.09 -3.69 5.72
CA ALA A 25 -4.09 -4.74 5.86
C ALA A 25 -5.33 -4.34 5.05
N LEU A 26 -5.69 -5.15 4.08
CA LEU A 26 -6.85 -4.88 3.24
C LEU A 26 -8.14 -5.20 3.97
N ASP A 27 -9.16 -4.36 3.79
CA ASP A 27 -10.42 -4.45 4.54
C ASP A 27 -11.27 -5.65 4.12
N HIS A 28 -11.43 -5.87 2.82
CA HIS A 28 -12.38 -6.87 2.33
C HIS A 28 -11.71 -8.16 1.95
N VAL A 29 -10.54 -8.07 1.34
CA VAL A 29 -9.82 -9.26 0.88
C VAL A 29 -9.13 -9.97 2.02
N GLY A 30 -8.73 -9.24 3.06
CA GLY A 30 -8.08 -9.84 4.21
C GLY A 30 -6.61 -10.18 4.02
N LEU A 31 -5.98 -9.65 2.98
CA LEU A 31 -4.57 -9.86 2.73
C LEU A 31 -3.74 -8.73 3.32
N THR A 32 -2.49 -9.05 3.64
CA THR A 32 -1.49 -8.04 4.01
C THR A 32 -0.65 -7.75 2.78
N VAL A 33 -0.56 -6.48 2.43
CA VAL A 33 0.10 -6.02 1.22
C VAL A 33 1.43 -5.36 1.57
N TRP A 34 2.49 -5.73 0.85
CA TRP A 34 3.79 -5.07 0.94
C TRP A 34 3.74 -3.78 0.13
N VAL A 35 4.21 -2.67 0.73
CA VAL A 35 4.15 -1.35 0.10
C VAL A 35 5.53 -0.71 0.16
N HIS A 36 6.02 -0.26 -0.99
CA HIS A 36 7.24 0.54 -1.07
C HIS A 36 6.86 2.00 -1.29
N PHE A 37 7.70 2.93 -0.81
CA PHE A 37 7.37 4.36 -0.89
C PHE A 37 7.11 4.83 -2.32
N SER A 38 7.74 4.20 -3.30
CA SER A 38 7.57 4.57 -4.70
C SER A 38 6.15 4.32 -5.21
N HIS A 39 5.37 3.50 -4.51
CA HIS A 39 3.99 3.19 -4.88
C HIS A 39 2.99 4.22 -4.37
N ILE A 40 3.41 5.12 -3.49
CA ILE A 40 2.51 6.10 -2.89
C ILE A 40 2.33 7.28 -3.84
N VAL A 41 1.08 7.63 -4.09
CA VAL A 41 0.76 8.81 -4.89
C VAL A 41 0.87 10.03 -3.98
N ALA A 42 1.75 10.95 -4.32
CA ALA A 42 1.98 12.15 -3.52
C ALA A 42 2.19 13.33 -4.45
N GLY A 43 1.81 14.50 -3.97
CA GLY A 43 2.07 15.73 -4.69
C GLY A 43 3.55 16.09 -4.69
N PRO A 44 3.94 17.10 -5.46
CA PRO A 44 5.36 17.44 -5.61
C PRO A 44 6.04 17.91 -4.33
N THR A 45 5.26 18.39 -3.36
CA THR A 45 5.81 18.86 -2.10
C THR A 45 5.52 17.93 -0.93
N GLU A 46 4.93 16.76 -1.19
CA GLU A 46 4.55 15.83 -0.14
C GLU A 46 5.55 14.69 -0.04
N TYR A 47 5.75 14.21 1.18
CA TYR A 47 6.55 13.02 1.40
C TYR A 47 5.77 11.78 0.99
N ARG A 48 6.47 10.83 0.38
CA ARG A 48 5.91 9.52 0.09
C ARG A 48 6.09 8.63 1.31
N SER A 49 5.27 8.88 2.29
CA SER A 49 5.36 8.21 3.58
C SER A 49 3.96 7.96 4.12
N LEU A 50 3.83 6.92 4.94
CA LEU A 50 2.57 6.55 5.57
C LEU A 50 2.78 6.46 7.08
N GLU A 51 1.66 6.36 7.81
CA GLU A 51 1.70 6.15 9.26
C GLU A 51 0.77 5.02 9.64
N PRO A 52 1.13 4.22 10.64
CA PRO A 52 0.23 3.17 11.13
C PRO A 52 -1.12 3.76 11.51
N GLY A 53 -2.19 3.06 11.13
CA GLY A 53 -3.55 3.51 11.38
C GLY A 53 -4.15 4.36 10.27
N GLN A 54 -3.35 4.79 9.32
CA GLN A 54 -3.82 5.62 8.23
C GLN A 54 -4.66 4.80 7.25
N ARG A 55 -5.76 5.39 6.79
CA ARG A 55 -6.63 4.75 5.80
C ARG A 55 -6.16 5.06 4.40
N VAL A 56 -6.14 4.02 3.56
CA VAL A 56 -5.65 4.16 2.18
C VAL A 56 -6.52 3.35 1.23
N ARG A 57 -6.46 3.70 -0.05
CA ARG A 57 -6.93 2.87 -1.14
C ARG A 57 -5.70 2.23 -1.78
N CYS A 58 -5.75 0.92 -1.95
CA CYS A 58 -4.61 0.16 -2.41
C CYS A 58 -4.96 -0.59 -3.69
N HIS A 59 -4.23 -0.33 -4.75
CA HIS A 59 -4.20 -1.20 -5.92
C HIS A 59 -3.03 -2.15 -5.71
N TYR A 60 -3.28 -3.45 -5.86
CA TYR A 60 -2.29 -4.46 -5.52
C TYR A 60 -2.28 -5.56 -6.57
N GLU A 61 -1.26 -6.41 -6.48
CA GLU A 61 -1.17 -7.57 -7.34
C GLU A 61 -0.60 -8.76 -6.56
N ILE A 62 -0.84 -9.94 -7.08
CA ILE A 62 -0.37 -11.21 -6.55
C ILE A 62 0.49 -11.86 -7.64
N PRO A 63 1.66 -12.42 -7.30
CA PRO A 63 2.19 -12.66 -5.96
C PRO A 63 2.76 -11.41 -5.33
N GLY A 64 3.06 -11.51 -4.04
CA GLY A 64 3.61 -10.41 -3.27
C GLY A 64 5.11 -10.35 -3.35
N GLN A 65 5.70 -9.87 -2.27
CA GLN A 65 7.12 -9.66 -2.16
C GLN A 65 7.54 -9.83 -0.71
N ASP A 66 8.76 -10.31 -0.50
CA ASP A 66 9.35 -10.47 0.83
C ASP A 66 8.48 -11.26 1.80
N GLY A 67 7.84 -12.31 1.29
CA GLY A 67 7.02 -13.18 2.13
C GLY A 67 5.58 -12.74 2.29
N TYR A 68 5.19 -11.61 1.74
CA TYR A 68 3.81 -11.14 1.80
C TYR A 68 3.02 -11.67 0.61
N PRO A 69 1.71 -11.94 0.80
CA PRO A 69 0.89 -12.54 -0.27
C PRO A 69 0.59 -11.60 -1.43
N ALA A 70 0.71 -10.29 -1.21
CA ALA A 70 0.42 -9.30 -2.23
C ALA A 70 1.37 -8.13 -2.11
N ARG A 71 1.50 -7.37 -3.18
CA ARG A 71 2.31 -6.16 -3.18
C ARG A 71 1.52 -5.01 -3.79
N ALA A 72 1.78 -3.80 -3.32
CA ALA A 72 1.08 -2.62 -3.80
C ALA A 72 1.58 -2.23 -5.18
N VAL A 73 0.65 -1.75 -5.99
CA VAL A 73 0.94 -1.11 -7.27
C VAL A 73 0.78 0.39 -7.12
N LYS A 74 -0.22 0.80 -6.34
CA LYS A 74 -0.53 2.22 -6.16
C LYS A 74 -1.26 2.40 -4.85
N ILE A 75 -0.80 3.36 -4.05
CA ILE A 75 -1.43 3.71 -2.78
C ILE A 75 -1.89 5.17 -2.83
N THR A 76 -3.15 5.38 -2.49
CA THR A 76 -3.73 6.72 -2.40
C THR A 76 -4.27 6.90 -0.99
N THR A 77 -3.91 7.99 -0.32
CA THR A 77 -4.43 8.27 1.01
C THR A 77 -5.90 8.70 0.91
N LEU A 78 -6.68 8.29 1.89
CA LEU A 78 -8.10 8.64 1.94
C LEU A 78 -8.37 9.81 2.87
#